data_1d1dcbc8466a06887ca5b0d2ee78b9c5
#
_entry.id   1d1dcbc8466a06887ca5b0d2ee78b9c5
#
_cell.length_a   1.000
_cell.length_b   1.000
_cell.length_c   1.000
_cell.angle_alpha   90.00
_cell.angle_beta   90.00
_cell.angle_gamma   90.00
#
_symmetry.space_group_name_H-M   'P 1'
#
loop_
_entity.id
_entity.type
_entity.pdbx_description
1 polymer ?
#
loop_
_entity_poly.entity_id
_entity_poly.type
_entity_poly.pdbx_seq_one_letter_code
_entity_poly.pdbx_strand_id
1 'polypeptide(L)'
;MARLKDYYKSTVVPELMKQFNYKSVMEVPRIEKITLNMGVGEAVADKKVMDHAVSDMTKISGQKPLVTNARKSIAGFKIRDGWPVGCKVTLRKHKMYEFLDRLVTIALPRVRDFRGLPAKSFDKGGNYNFGIKEQIIFPEIEYDKIDALRGMNITITTTAKNSEEAKALLKAFSFPIK
;
A
#
# COMPACT_ATOMS: atom_id res chain seq x y z
N MET A 1 -6.89 -18.57 7.45
CA MET A 1 -6.00 -18.36 6.28
C MET A 1 -6.50 -17.15 5.53
N ALA A 2 -5.62 -16.41 4.81
CA ALA A 2 -6.07 -15.23 4.07
C ALA A 2 -6.89 -15.66 2.84
N ARG A 3 -8.18 -15.31 2.81
CA ARG A 3 -9.13 -15.63 1.73
C ARG A 3 -8.55 -15.37 0.33
N LEU A 4 -7.93 -14.22 0.13
CA LEU A 4 -7.36 -13.84 -1.17
C LEU A 4 -6.14 -14.69 -1.59
N LYS A 5 -5.42 -15.32 -0.65
CA LYS A 5 -4.33 -16.23 -1.00
C LYS A 5 -4.86 -17.53 -1.63
N ASP A 6 -5.93 -18.04 -1.08
CA ASP A 6 -6.57 -19.27 -1.61
C ASP A 6 -7.28 -18.96 -2.93
N TYR A 7 -7.95 -17.82 -3.03
CA TYR A 7 -8.53 -17.29 -4.26
C TYR A 7 -7.49 -17.11 -5.38
N TYR A 8 -6.31 -16.58 -5.05
CA TYR A 8 -5.21 -16.46 -6.02
C TYR A 8 -4.85 -17.82 -6.63
N LYS A 9 -4.69 -18.87 -5.81
CA LYS A 9 -4.29 -20.18 -6.26
C LYS A 9 -5.39 -20.89 -7.06
N SER A 10 -6.63 -20.79 -6.63
CA SER A 10 -7.77 -21.53 -7.21
C SER A 10 -8.33 -20.88 -8.46
N THR A 11 -8.33 -19.56 -8.54
CA THR A 11 -9.05 -18.81 -9.59
C THR A 11 -8.10 -17.97 -10.45
N VAL A 12 -7.28 -17.10 -9.81
CA VAL A 12 -6.48 -16.12 -10.54
C VAL A 12 -5.37 -16.78 -11.38
N VAL A 13 -4.69 -17.78 -10.83
CA VAL A 13 -3.60 -18.49 -11.55
C VAL A 13 -4.11 -19.17 -12.82
N PRO A 14 -5.17 -20.00 -12.81
CA PRO A 14 -5.70 -20.61 -14.04
C PRO A 14 -6.20 -19.60 -15.07
N GLU A 15 -6.80 -18.49 -14.62
CA GLU A 15 -7.30 -17.43 -15.47
C GLU A 15 -6.17 -16.70 -16.20
N LEU A 16 -5.13 -16.26 -15.49
CA LEU A 16 -3.96 -15.61 -16.07
C LEU A 16 -3.15 -16.54 -16.97
N MET A 17 -3.05 -17.82 -16.64
CA MET A 17 -2.41 -18.82 -17.50
C MET A 17 -3.09 -18.91 -18.87
N LYS A 18 -4.41 -18.90 -18.90
CA LYS A 18 -5.19 -18.92 -20.15
C LYS A 18 -5.06 -17.60 -20.92
N GLN A 19 -5.09 -16.46 -20.22
CA GLN A 19 -5.06 -15.13 -20.84
C GLN A 19 -3.73 -14.84 -21.52
N PHE A 20 -2.61 -15.21 -20.88
CA PHE A 20 -1.25 -14.88 -21.36
C PHE A 20 -0.50 -16.09 -21.93
N ASN A 21 -1.15 -17.27 -22.02
CA ASN A 21 -0.56 -18.53 -22.53
C ASN A 21 0.77 -18.90 -21.85
N TYR A 22 0.86 -18.74 -20.52
CA TYR A 22 2.07 -19.13 -19.80
C TYR A 22 2.29 -20.65 -19.86
N LYS A 23 3.57 -21.03 -20.03
CA LYS A 23 3.97 -22.45 -20.08
C LYS A 23 4.08 -23.09 -18.70
N SER A 24 4.37 -22.27 -17.69
CA SER A 24 4.58 -22.74 -16.32
C SER A 24 3.79 -21.89 -15.32
N VAL A 25 3.27 -22.52 -14.27
CA VAL A 25 2.64 -21.83 -13.15
C VAL A 25 3.59 -20.82 -12.46
N MET A 26 4.90 -21.06 -12.54
CA MET A 26 5.91 -20.17 -11.95
C MET A 26 6.10 -18.85 -12.71
N GLU A 27 5.64 -18.76 -13.95
CA GLU A 27 5.66 -17.53 -14.76
C GLU A 27 4.52 -16.58 -14.40
N VAL A 28 3.45 -17.11 -13.80
CA VAL A 28 2.26 -16.32 -13.46
C VAL A 28 2.64 -15.20 -12.48
N PRO A 29 2.28 -13.94 -12.80
CA PRO A 29 2.58 -12.82 -11.92
C PRO A 29 1.88 -12.95 -10.57
N ARG A 30 2.59 -12.58 -9.51
CA ARG A 30 2.08 -12.58 -8.14
C ARG A 30 2.44 -11.29 -7.43
N ILE A 31 1.67 -10.96 -6.41
CA ILE A 31 2.02 -9.86 -5.50
C ILE A 31 3.16 -10.33 -4.60
N GLU A 32 4.26 -9.58 -4.57
CA GLU A 32 5.44 -9.90 -3.76
C GLU A 32 5.38 -9.25 -2.39
N LYS A 33 5.05 -7.95 -2.36
CA LYS A 33 4.94 -7.15 -1.14
C LYS A 33 4.03 -5.96 -1.36
N ILE A 34 3.50 -5.42 -0.26
CA ILE A 34 2.84 -4.12 -0.22
C ILE A 34 3.63 -3.23 0.74
N THR A 35 4.03 -2.06 0.28
CA THR A 35 4.73 -1.07 1.10
C THR A 35 3.81 0.10 1.36
N LEU A 36 3.62 0.41 2.64
CA LEU A 36 2.91 1.60 3.10
C LEU A 36 3.95 2.62 3.53
N ASN A 37 3.77 3.86 3.13
CA ASN A 37 4.64 4.97 3.52
C ASN A 37 3.81 6.17 3.91
N MET A 38 4.11 6.75 5.06
CA MET A 38 3.50 7.98 5.54
C MET A 38 4.61 9.01 5.78
N GLY A 39 4.56 10.11 5.02
CA GLY A 39 5.44 11.25 5.23
C GLY A 39 4.85 12.15 6.31
N VAL A 40 5.65 12.48 7.31
CA VAL A 40 5.24 13.29 8.47
C VAL A 40 6.21 14.47 8.60
N GLY A 41 6.03 15.48 7.73
CA GLY A 41 6.87 16.67 7.74
C GLY A 41 6.75 17.50 9.02
N GLU A 42 5.58 17.46 9.66
CA GLU A 42 5.29 18.14 10.92
C GLU A 42 6.11 17.62 12.10
N ALA A 43 6.61 16.38 12.01
CA ALA A 43 7.48 15.78 13.04
C ALA A 43 8.80 16.53 13.26
N VAL A 44 9.17 17.41 12.34
CA VAL A 44 10.32 18.33 12.47
C VAL A 44 10.07 19.35 13.59
N ALA A 45 8.83 19.81 13.74
CA ALA A 45 8.43 20.77 14.77
C ALA A 45 8.07 20.06 16.09
N ASP A 46 7.31 18.98 16.02
CA ASP A 46 6.86 18.21 17.19
C ASP A 46 7.06 16.70 16.98
N LYS A 47 7.94 16.12 17.80
CA LYS A 47 8.23 14.66 17.76
C LYS A 47 7.02 13.79 18.12
N LYS A 48 6.09 14.28 18.94
CA LYS A 48 4.87 13.52 19.32
C LYS A 48 4.00 13.17 18.11
N VAL A 49 3.99 14.03 17.10
CA VAL A 49 3.29 13.79 15.85
C VAL A 49 3.76 12.50 15.16
N MET A 50 5.06 12.18 15.27
CA MET A 50 5.59 10.91 14.75
C MET A 50 5.06 9.71 15.53
N ASP A 51 4.92 9.80 16.85
CA ASP A 51 4.40 8.69 17.67
C ASP A 51 2.93 8.39 17.32
N HIS A 52 2.12 9.43 17.06
CA HIS A 52 0.76 9.27 16.57
C HIS A 52 0.73 8.59 15.19
N ALA A 53 1.56 9.03 14.26
CA ALA A 53 1.65 8.42 12.92
C ALA A 53 2.08 6.94 12.98
N VAL A 54 3.03 6.61 13.85
CA VAL A 54 3.49 5.23 14.11
C VAL A 54 2.35 4.38 14.71
N SER A 55 1.57 4.95 15.63
CA SER A 55 0.41 4.28 16.22
C SER A 55 -0.65 3.96 15.17
N ASP A 56 -1.02 4.94 14.34
CA ASP A 56 -2.02 4.76 13.27
C ASP A 56 -1.54 3.73 12.25
N MET A 57 -0.29 3.83 11.78
CA MET A 57 0.28 2.86 10.86
C MET A 57 0.35 1.46 11.46
N THR A 58 0.57 1.33 12.77
CA THR A 58 0.56 0.03 13.47
C THR A 58 -0.82 -0.59 13.47
N LYS A 59 -1.87 0.20 13.73
CA LYS A 59 -3.27 -0.27 13.69
C LYS A 59 -3.64 -0.74 12.28
N ILE A 60 -3.32 0.05 11.25
CA ILE A 60 -3.64 -0.26 9.85
C ILE A 60 -2.91 -1.52 9.37
N SER A 61 -1.61 -1.65 9.65
CA SER A 61 -0.76 -2.71 9.11
C SER A 61 -0.72 -3.99 9.96
N GLY A 62 -1.08 -3.91 11.24
CA GLY A 62 -0.93 -5.00 12.19
C GLY A 62 0.52 -5.37 12.50
N GLN A 63 1.48 -4.44 12.25
CA GLN A 63 2.89 -4.60 12.63
C GLN A 63 3.54 -3.24 12.87
N LYS A 64 4.58 -3.21 13.71
CA LYS A 64 5.31 -1.99 14.05
C LYS A 64 6.01 -1.41 12.82
N PRO A 65 5.75 -0.14 12.45
CA PRO A 65 6.42 0.52 11.34
C PRO A 65 7.87 0.88 11.68
N LEU A 66 8.67 1.02 10.63
CA LEU A 66 10.01 1.58 10.72
C LEU A 66 9.92 3.09 10.57
N VAL A 67 10.41 3.83 11.54
CA VAL A 67 10.58 5.28 11.43
C VAL A 67 11.74 5.56 10.46
N THR A 68 11.49 6.45 9.50
CA THR A 68 12.48 6.87 8.50
C THR A 68 13.06 8.22 8.87
N ASN A 69 14.39 8.28 8.95
CA ASN A 69 15.12 9.47 9.33
C ASN A 69 15.71 10.18 8.12
N ALA A 70 15.88 11.50 8.23
CA ALA A 70 16.58 12.31 7.25
C ALA A 70 18.05 11.86 7.13
N ARG A 71 18.55 11.75 5.90
CA ARG A 71 19.93 11.34 5.61
C ARG A 71 20.89 12.51 5.50
N LYS A 72 20.38 13.72 5.28
CA LYS A 72 21.17 14.95 5.11
C LYS A 72 20.43 16.12 5.74
N SER A 73 21.20 17.05 6.30
CA SER A 73 20.68 18.32 6.80
C SER A 73 20.37 19.24 5.63
N ILE A 74 19.15 19.80 5.58
CA ILE A 74 18.71 20.75 4.56
C ILE A 74 18.11 21.96 5.26
N ALA A 75 18.79 23.10 5.20
CA ALA A 75 18.38 24.32 5.90
C ALA A 75 17.02 24.85 5.43
N GLY A 76 16.73 24.79 4.11
CA GLY A 76 15.45 25.23 3.55
C GLY A 76 14.23 24.50 4.10
N PHE A 77 14.37 23.25 4.50
CA PHE A 77 13.31 22.45 5.14
C PHE A 77 13.45 22.38 6.67
N LYS A 78 14.39 23.06 7.26
CA LYS A 78 14.68 23.05 8.71
C LYS A 78 14.92 21.64 9.26
N ILE A 79 15.49 20.74 8.45
CA ILE A 79 15.75 19.35 8.78
C ILE A 79 17.23 19.16 9.09
N ARG A 80 17.53 18.39 10.14
CA ARG A 80 18.88 17.92 10.47
C ARG A 80 19.00 16.43 10.21
N ASP A 81 20.22 15.97 10.00
CA ASP A 81 20.53 14.56 9.87
C ASP A 81 20.06 13.78 11.11
N GLY A 82 19.51 12.58 10.87
CA GLY A 82 18.95 11.71 11.91
C GLY A 82 17.55 12.10 12.42
N TRP A 83 16.97 13.20 11.97
CA TRP A 83 15.62 13.58 12.40
C TRP A 83 14.53 12.72 11.74
N PRO A 84 13.49 12.29 12.49
CA PRO A 84 12.39 11.50 11.94
C PRO A 84 11.55 12.35 10.99
N VAL A 85 11.31 11.82 9.78
CA VAL A 85 10.55 12.51 8.72
C VAL A 85 9.36 11.70 8.20
N GLY A 86 9.23 10.46 8.61
CA GLY A 86 8.13 9.60 8.21
C GLY A 86 8.22 8.21 8.80
N CYS A 87 7.26 7.37 8.44
CA CYS A 87 7.26 5.96 8.81
C CYS A 87 6.85 5.08 7.62
N LYS A 88 7.37 3.86 7.56
CA LYS A 88 7.05 2.89 6.52
C LYS A 88 6.85 1.49 7.07
N VAL A 89 6.02 0.72 6.38
CA VAL A 89 5.78 -0.70 6.66
C VAL A 89 5.87 -1.48 5.36
N THR A 90 6.45 -2.67 5.41
CA THR A 90 6.43 -3.62 4.30
C THR A 90 5.67 -4.87 4.72
N LEU A 91 4.55 -5.13 4.05
CA LEU A 91 3.70 -6.29 4.28
C LEU A 91 4.05 -7.39 3.26
N ARG A 92 4.14 -8.63 3.75
CA ARG A 92 4.43 -9.81 2.93
C ARG A 92 3.55 -10.98 3.33
N LYS A 93 3.43 -11.98 2.46
CA LYS A 93 2.75 -13.25 2.71
C LYS A 93 1.31 -13.04 3.22
N HIS A 94 0.97 -13.59 4.36
CA HIS A 94 -0.38 -13.59 4.94
C HIS A 94 -0.89 -12.17 5.22
N LYS A 95 -0.12 -11.35 5.92
CA LYS A 95 -0.49 -9.96 6.26
C LYS A 95 -0.73 -9.09 5.01
N MET A 96 0.01 -9.34 3.94
CA MET A 96 -0.16 -8.65 2.67
C MET A 96 -1.54 -8.94 2.04
N TYR A 97 -1.96 -10.21 1.99
CA TYR A 97 -3.26 -10.57 1.43
C TYR A 97 -4.42 -10.10 2.31
N GLU A 98 -4.29 -10.12 3.63
CA GLU A 98 -5.30 -9.57 4.54
C GLU A 98 -5.46 -8.06 4.39
N PHE A 99 -4.34 -7.34 4.30
CA PHE A 99 -4.37 -5.91 4.04
C PHE A 99 -5.00 -5.60 2.68
N LEU A 100 -4.65 -6.37 1.63
CA LEU A 100 -5.21 -6.20 0.29
C LEU A 100 -6.74 -6.41 0.29
N ASP A 101 -7.23 -7.43 0.99
CA ASP A 101 -8.66 -7.70 1.11
C ASP A 101 -9.40 -6.53 1.76
N ARG A 102 -8.92 -6.04 2.91
CA ARG A 102 -9.49 -4.87 3.58
C ARG A 102 -9.43 -3.60 2.73
N LEU A 103 -8.32 -3.41 2.02
CA LEU A 103 -8.12 -2.25 1.16
C LEU A 103 -9.18 -2.22 0.05
N VAL A 104 -9.39 -3.33 -0.66
CA VAL A 104 -10.32 -3.41 -1.80
C VAL A 104 -11.79 -3.40 -1.34
N THR A 105 -12.12 -4.17 -0.31
CA THR A 105 -13.50 -4.39 0.11
C THR A 105 -14.05 -3.29 1.01
N ILE A 106 -13.21 -2.66 1.82
CA ILE A 106 -13.65 -1.72 2.87
C ILE A 106 -13.08 -0.32 2.64
N ALA A 107 -11.75 -0.19 2.50
CA ALA A 107 -11.10 1.12 2.52
C ALA A 107 -11.36 1.93 1.23
N LEU A 108 -11.17 1.34 0.05
CA LEU A 108 -11.36 2.05 -1.21
C LEU A 108 -12.79 2.57 -1.42
N PRO A 109 -13.87 1.81 -1.12
CA PRO A 109 -15.24 2.33 -1.21
C PRO A 109 -15.53 3.50 -0.25
N ARG A 110 -14.77 3.63 0.84
CA ARG A 110 -14.92 4.72 1.82
C ARG A 110 -14.17 5.99 1.44
N VAL A 111 -13.35 5.96 0.39
CA VAL A 111 -12.66 7.15 -0.10
C VAL A 111 -13.67 8.15 -0.62
N ARG A 112 -13.58 9.40 -0.16
CA ARG A 112 -14.44 10.48 -0.61
C ARG A 112 -14.26 10.71 -2.12
N ASP A 113 -15.39 10.82 -2.85
CA ASP A 113 -15.41 11.04 -4.31
C ASP A 113 -14.61 10.00 -5.10
N PHE A 114 -14.63 8.75 -4.66
CA PHE A 114 -13.90 7.69 -5.33
C PHE A 114 -14.41 7.44 -6.74
N ARG A 115 -13.56 7.67 -7.74
CA ARG A 115 -13.88 7.46 -9.17
C ARG A 115 -13.08 6.33 -9.82
N GLY A 116 -12.44 5.49 -9.02
CA GLY A 116 -11.51 4.45 -9.48
C GLY A 116 -10.05 4.91 -9.46
N LEU A 117 -9.16 3.97 -9.60
CA LEU A 117 -7.71 4.16 -9.55
C LEU A 117 -7.15 4.30 -10.97
N PRO A 118 -6.23 5.25 -11.24
CA PRO A 118 -5.72 5.51 -12.58
C PRO A 118 -4.80 4.40 -13.08
N ALA A 119 -5.03 3.92 -14.33
CA ALA A 119 -4.15 2.92 -14.95
C ALA A 119 -2.73 3.44 -15.23
N LYS A 120 -2.54 4.76 -15.27
CA LYS A 120 -1.21 5.37 -15.49
C LYS A 120 -0.25 5.23 -14.30
N SER A 121 -0.73 4.79 -13.15
CA SER A 121 0.08 4.61 -11.92
C SER A 121 0.90 3.32 -11.89
N PHE A 122 0.89 2.53 -12.97
CA PHE A 122 1.83 1.43 -13.14
C PHE A 122 3.19 1.94 -13.59
N ASP A 123 4.24 1.35 -13.03
CA ASP A 123 5.59 1.54 -13.52
C ASP A 123 5.92 0.53 -14.66
N LYS A 124 7.10 0.69 -15.28
CA LYS A 124 7.56 -0.22 -16.34
C LYS A 124 7.81 -1.65 -15.84
N GLY A 125 8.06 -1.82 -14.54
CA GLY A 125 8.29 -3.10 -13.88
C GLY A 125 7.02 -3.77 -13.35
N GLY A 126 5.83 -3.28 -13.71
CA GLY A 126 4.56 -3.87 -13.27
C GLY A 126 4.19 -3.61 -11.81
N ASN A 127 4.81 -2.63 -11.14
CA ASN A 127 4.42 -2.22 -9.81
C ASN A 127 3.35 -1.14 -9.88
N TYR A 128 2.49 -1.08 -8.88
CA TYR A 128 1.41 -0.11 -8.82
C TYR A 128 1.54 0.80 -7.61
N ASN A 129 1.47 2.13 -7.83
CA ASN A 129 1.61 3.14 -6.80
C ASN A 129 0.40 4.06 -6.78
N PHE A 130 -0.17 4.30 -5.61
CA PHE A 130 -1.21 5.29 -5.43
C PHE A 130 -1.18 5.89 -4.02
N GLY A 131 -1.71 7.10 -3.90
CA GLY A 131 -1.83 7.82 -2.64
C GLY A 131 -3.26 7.84 -2.14
N ILE A 132 -3.41 7.73 -0.84
CA ILE A 132 -4.65 7.95 -0.10
C ILE A 132 -4.48 9.27 0.67
N LYS A 133 -5.48 10.15 0.60
CA LYS A 133 -5.40 11.47 1.24
C LYS A 133 -5.64 11.41 2.76
N GLU A 134 -6.45 10.46 3.22
CA GLU A 134 -6.94 10.39 4.58
C GLU A 134 -6.83 8.96 5.13
N GLN A 135 -6.16 8.79 6.28
CA GLN A 135 -6.03 7.47 6.93
C GLN A 135 -7.35 6.95 7.52
N ILE A 136 -8.35 7.81 7.72
CA ILE A 136 -9.65 7.45 8.31
C ILE A 136 -10.50 6.51 7.46
N ILE A 137 -10.12 6.27 6.21
CA ILE A 137 -10.80 5.28 5.37
C ILE A 137 -10.64 3.85 5.91
N PHE A 138 -9.60 3.60 6.71
CA PHE A 138 -9.39 2.32 7.35
C PHE A 138 -10.27 2.21 8.61
N PRO A 139 -11.04 1.11 8.77
CA PRO A 139 -11.97 0.93 9.89
C PRO A 139 -11.26 0.82 11.25
N GLU A 140 -9.97 0.51 11.25
CA GLU A 140 -9.15 0.41 12.46
C GLU A 140 -8.82 1.77 13.08
N ILE A 141 -9.06 2.86 12.33
CA ILE A 141 -8.80 4.23 12.77
C ILE A 141 -10.11 4.87 13.20
N GLU A 142 -10.19 5.24 14.46
CA GLU A 142 -11.31 5.97 15.03
C GLU A 142 -11.07 7.47 14.89
N TYR A 143 -12.04 8.19 14.29
CA TYR A 143 -11.92 9.62 14.03
C TYR A 143 -11.65 10.45 15.30
N ASP A 144 -12.26 10.08 16.42
CA ASP A 144 -12.15 10.82 17.69
C ASP A 144 -10.80 10.66 18.38
N LYS A 145 -9.98 9.71 17.94
CA LYS A 145 -8.67 9.38 18.54
C LYS A 145 -7.46 9.83 17.71
N ILE A 146 -7.70 10.45 16.55
CA ILE A 146 -6.62 10.98 15.73
C ILE A 146 -6.34 12.44 16.06
N ASP A 147 -5.07 12.81 15.96
CA ASP A 147 -4.62 14.19 16.15
C ASP A 147 -4.74 15.01 14.85
N ALA A 148 -4.48 14.40 13.69
CA ALA A 148 -4.57 15.03 12.38
C ALA A 148 -4.87 14.04 11.27
N LEU A 149 -5.48 14.53 10.18
CA LEU A 149 -5.65 13.76 8.95
C LEU A 149 -4.31 13.68 8.21
N ARG A 150 -3.87 12.44 7.92
CA ARG A 150 -2.63 12.18 7.19
C ARG A 150 -2.86 11.30 5.98
N GLY A 151 -2.21 11.69 4.90
CA GLY A 151 -2.14 10.84 3.71
C GLY A 151 -1.09 9.76 3.83
N MET A 152 -1.27 8.70 3.03
CA MET A 152 -0.27 7.65 2.88
C MET A 152 -0.14 7.22 1.44
N ASN A 153 1.05 6.76 1.08
CA ASN A 153 1.33 6.13 -0.20
C ASN A 153 1.32 4.62 -0.04
N ILE A 154 0.66 3.94 -0.96
CA ILE A 154 0.59 2.48 -1.04
C ILE A 154 1.26 2.04 -2.33
N THR A 155 2.28 1.21 -2.20
CA THR A 155 3.00 0.61 -3.32
C THR A 155 2.77 -0.90 -3.31
N ILE A 156 2.18 -1.43 -4.38
CA ILE A 156 2.01 -2.86 -4.60
C ILE A 156 3.11 -3.31 -5.55
N THR A 157 4.05 -4.11 -5.05
CA THR A 157 5.12 -4.69 -5.86
C THR A 157 4.69 -6.06 -6.36
N THR A 158 4.78 -6.26 -7.67
CA THR A 158 4.44 -7.53 -8.32
C THR A 158 5.65 -8.15 -9.01
N THR A 159 5.54 -9.40 -9.40
CA THR A 159 6.54 -10.10 -10.21
C THR A 159 6.21 -10.06 -11.71
N ALA A 160 5.25 -9.24 -12.13
CA ALA A 160 4.87 -9.07 -13.52
C ALA A 160 6.05 -8.49 -14.34
N LYS A 161 6.15 -8.91 -15.58
CA LYS A 161 7.18 -8.40 -16.51
C LYS A 161 6.77 -7.05 -17.12
N ASN A 162 5.47 -6.85 -17.30
CA ASN A 162 4.89 -5.70 -17.96
C ASN A 162 3.70 -5.13 -17.16
N SER A 163 3.38 -3.87 -17.43
CA SER A 163 2.22 -3.20 -16.82
C SER A 163 0.87 -3.87 -17.17
N GLU A 164 0.76 -4.51 -18.34
CA GLU A 164 -0.45 -5.22 -18.76
C GLU A 164 -0.71 -6.47 -17.91
N GLU A 165 0.32 -7.27 -17.67
CA GLU A 165 0.23 -8.45 -16.79
C GLU A 165 -0.13 -8.03 -15.35
N ALA A 166 0.50 -6.97 -14.84
CA ALA A 166 0.20 -6.42 -13.52
C ALA A 166 -1.23 -5.89 -13.43
N LYS A 167 -1.72 -5.21 -14.47
CA LYS A 167 -3.10 -4.73 -14.55
C LYS A 167 -4.10 -5.88 -14.54
N ALA A 168 -3.84 -6.94 -15.30
CA ALA A 168 -4.67 -8.14 -15.31
C ALA A 168 -4.69 -8.82 -13.92
N LEU A 169 -3.51 -8.95 -13.28
CA LEU A 169 -3.39 -9.48 -11.93
C LEU A 169 -4.24 -8.69 -10.92
N LEU A 170 -4.10 -7.35 -10.89
CA LEU A 170 -4.85 -6.53 -9.94
C LEU A 170 -6.35 -6.51 -10.24
N LYS A 171 -6.76 -6.54 -11.52
CA LYS A 171 -8.17 -6.69 -11.90
C LYS A 171 -8.76 -8.01 -11.42
N ALA A 172 -8.01 -9.12 -11.50
CA ALA A 172 -8.44 -10.41 -10.97
C ALA A 172 -8.67 -10.38 -9.44
N PHE A 173 -7.98 -9.50 -8.71
CA PHE A 173 -8.25 -9.20 -7.29
C PHE A 173 -9.35 -8.15 -7.08
N SER A 174 -10.16 -7.84 -8.10
CA SER A 174 -11.23 -6.84 -8.05
C SER A 174 -10.75 -5.42 -7.74
N PHE A 175 -9.52 -5.07 -8.10
CA PHE A 175 -9.01 -3.71 -7.96
C PHE A 175 -9.75 -2.79 -8.94
N PRO A 176 -10.32 -1.66 -8.50
CA PRO A 176 -11.11 -0.74 -9.32
C PRO A 176 -10.23 0.15 -10.21
N ILE A 177 -9.48 -0.46 -11.14
CA ILE A 177 -8.61 0.24 -12.10
C ILE A 177 -9.41 0.66 -13.33
N LYS A 178 -9.32 1.93 -13.66
CA LYS A 178 -9.91 2.50 -14.87
C LYS A 178 -8.95 2.46 -16.04
#